data_281e8c5571e5e77085d5e755f8508bba
#
_entry.id   281e8c5571e5e77085d5e755f8508bba
#
_cell.length_a   1.000
_cell.length_b   1.000
_cell.length_c   1.000
_cell.angle_alpha   90.00
_cell.angle_beta   90.00
_cell.angle_gamma   90.00
#
_symmetry.space_group_name_H-M   'P 1'
#
loop_
_entity.id
_entity.type
_entity.pdbx_description
1 polymer ?
#
loop_
_entity_poly.entity_id
_entity_poly.type
_entity_poly.pdbx_seq_one_letter_code
_entity_poly.pdbx_strand_id
1 'polypeptide(L)'
;RIGSGIGAELGSMRVTEQIDAMEVSGTNPFKYLVVTRILATTLMLPLLVFFGDVIAIYGSFLVENFKGAVSLTLYTNQVIHILEFSDVIPSTIKSFFFGFAIGLVGCFKGYNCKKGTAGVGKAANAAVVYTSMLLFIIDFVAVFITNIFYLLFNHFMKFLM
;
A
#
# COMPACT_ATOMS: atom_id res chain seq x y z
N ARG A 1 -2.98 4.05 -8.24
CA ARG A 1 -2.05 4.66 -9.22
C ARG A 1 -0.77 3.83 -9.41
N ILE A 2 -0.13 3.36 -8.34
CA ILE A 2 1.09 2.52 -8.42
C ILE A 2 0.82 1.23 -9.20
N GLY A 3 -0.24 0.49 -8.85
CA GLY A 3 -0.59 -0.77 -9.52
C GLY A 3 -0.90 -0.62 -11.00
N SER A 4 -1.63 0.45 -11.37
CA SER A 4 -1.88 0.74 -12.80
C SER A 4 -0.61 1.13 -13.55
N GLY A 5 0.29 1.89 -12.92
CA GLY A 5 1.58 2.26 -13.50
C GLY A 5 2.44 1.04 -13.79
N ILE A 6 2.60 0.15 -12.80
CA ILE A 6 3.34 -1.11 -12.97
C ILE A 6 2.70 -1.99 -14.07
N GLY A 7 1.37 -2.10 -14.05
CA GLY A 7 0.63 -2.88 -15.05
C GLY A 7 0.76 -2.34 -16.47
N ALA A 8 0.75 -1.02 -16.63
CA ALA A 8 0.95 -0.36 -17.92
C ALA A 8 2.38 -0.49 -18.42
N GLU A 9 3.37 -0.27 -17.54
CA GLU A 9 4.78 -0.33 -17.88
C GLU A 9 5.21 -1.75 -18.30
N LEU A 10 4.92 -2.76 -17.47
CA LEU A 10 5.22 -4.15 -17.82
C LEU A 10 4.42 -4.63 -19.04
N GLY A 11 3.17 -4.19 -19.16
CA GLY A 11 2.34 -4.46 -20.34
C GLY A 11 2.94 -3.86 -21.61
N SER A 12 3.47 -2.64 -21.55
CA SER A 12 4.17 -2.01 -22.64
C SER A 12 5.45 -2.79 -23.03
N MET A 13 6.28 -3.17 -22.03
CA MET A 13 7.49 -3.96 -22.26
C MET A 13 7.19 -5.34 -22.87
N ARG A 14 6.04 -5.93 -22.53
CA ARG A 14 5.59 -7.19 -23.14
C ARG A 14 5.16 -7.03 -24.58
N VAL A 15 4.45 -5.96 -24.89
CA VAL A 15 3.96 -5.67 -26.26
C VAL A 15 5.10 -5.30 -27.20
N THR A 16 6.13 -4.62 -26.70
CA THR A 16 7.33 -4.22 -27.46
C THR A 16 8.42 -5.31 -27.49
N GLU A 17 8.11 -6.52 -27.01
CA GLU A 17 9.00 -7.69 -26.99
C GLU A 17 10.30 -7.48 -26.19
N GLN A 18 10.38 -6.46 -25.36
CA GLN A 18 11.55 -6.19 -24.51
C GLN A 18 11.79 -7.30 -23.48
N ILE A 19 10.73 -7.93 -22.97
CA ILE A 19 10.83 -9.06 -22.04
C ILE A 19 11.45 -10.26 -22.75
N ASP A 20 11.02 -10.53 -23.99
CA ASP A 20 11.53 -11.64 -24.80
C ASP A 20 13.00 -11.39 -25.20
N ALA A 21 13.38 -10.14 -25.50
CA ALA A 21 14.75 -9.75 -25.75
C ALA A 21 15.68 -9.96 -24.53
N MET A 22 15.17 -9.71 -23.31
CA MET A 22 15.90 -9.99 -22.06
C MET A 22 16.14 -11.49 -21.87
N GLU A 23 15.17 -12.33 -22.19
CA GLU A 23 15.31 -13.79 -22.11
C GLU A 23 16.40 -14.29 -23.07
N VAL A 24 16.41 -13.80 -24.31
CA VAL A 24 17.42 -14.16 -25.31
C VAL A 24 18.82 -13.72 -24.90
N SER A 25 18.94 -12.59 -24.18
CA SER A 25 20.23 -12.11 -23.64
C SER A 25 20.71 -12.87 -22.40
N GLY A 26 20.00 -13.91 -21.96
CA GLY A 26 20.37 -14.72 -20.80
C GLY A 26 20.01 -14.12 -19.45
N THR A 27 19.28 -12.99 -19.43
CA THR A 27 18.83 -12.35 -18.21
C THR A 27 17.44 -12.87 -17.85
N ASN A 28 17.24 -13.28 -16.60
CA ASN A 28 15.92 -13.71 -16.12
C ASN A 28 15.00 -12.51 -15.90
N PRO A 29 14.02 -12.23 -16.79
CA PRO A 29 13.18 -11.03 -16.71
C PRO A 29 12.25 -11.05 -15.50
N PHE A 30 11.81 -12.23 -15.06
CA PHE A 30 10.97 -12.34 -13.88
C PHE A 30 11.70 -11.85 -12.63
N LYS A 31 12.93 -12.29 -12.42
CA LYS A 31 13.73 -11.87 -11.26
C LYS A 31 14.05 -10.38 -11.31
N TYR A 32 14.38 -9.88 -12.47
CA TYR A 32 14.79 -8.48 -12.64
C TYR A 32 13.60 -7.49 -12.62
N LEU A 33 12.50 -7.83 -13.28
CA LEU A 33 11.35 -6.90 -13.42
C LEU A 33 10.29 -7.09 -12.33
N VAL A 34 9.95 -8.33 -11.99
CA VAL A 34 8.83 -8.60 -11.09
C VAL A 34 9.26 -8.49 -9.62
N VAL A 35 10.34 -9.19 -9.25
CA VAL A 35 10.79 -9.23 -7.85
C VAL A 35 11.22 -7.87 -7.36
N THR A 36 11.97 -7.11 -8.15
CA THR A 36 12.41 -5.75 -7.76
C THR A 36 11.25 -4.79 -7.54
N ARG A 37 10.21 -4.85 -8.39
CA ARG A 37 9.02 -4.01 -8.24
C ARG A 37 8.17 -4.38 -7.03
N ILE A 38 8.00 -5.68 -6.76
CA ILE A 38 7.29 -6.13 -5.57
C ILE A 38 8.02 -5.69 -4.29
N LEU A 39 9.34 -5.86 -4.24
CA LEU A 39 10.14 -5.39 -3.09
C LEU A 39 10.07 -3.87 -2.93
N ALA A 40 10.21 -3.13 -4.03
CA ALA A 40 10.12 -1.67 -3.99
C ALA A 40 8.77 -1.18 -3.47
N THR A 41 7.64 -1.73 -3.97
CA THR A 41 6.31 -1.35 -3.49
C THR A 41 6.08 -1.73 -2.05
N THR A 42 6.54 -2.90 -1.62
CA THR A 42 6.40 -3.37 -0.24
C THR A 42 7.14 -2.47 0.76
N LEU A 43 8.34 -2.01 0.42
CA LEU A 43 9.15 -1.17 1.30
C LEU A 43 8.76 0.32 1.22
N MET A 44 8.41 0.81 0.03
CA MET A 44 8.11 2.23 -0.15
C MET A 44 6.71 2.63 0.29
N LEU A 45 5.76 1.69 0.32
CA LEU A 45 4.39 2.01 0.70
C LEU A 45 4.24 2.39 2.17
N PRO A 46 4.84 1.68 3.15
CA PRO A 46 4.86 2.13 4.54
C PRO A 46 5.51 3.50 4.74
N LEU A 47 6.59 3.77 4.01
CA LEU A 47 7.25 5.08 4.04
C LEU A 47 6.32 6.18 3.52
N LEU A 48 5.58 5.91 2.45
CA LEU A 48 4.62 6.85 1.88
C LEU A 48 3.44 7.11 2.83
N VAL A 49 2.96 6.08 3.54
CA VAL A 49 1.93 6.22 4.58
C VAL A 49 2.43 7.13 5.69
N PHE A 50 3.63 6.89 6.21
CA PHE A 50 4.23 7.74 7.23
C PHE A 50 4.30 9.22 6.82
N PHE A 51 4.76 9.53 5.60
CA PHE A 51 4.73 10.90 5.10
C PHE A 51 3.31 11.45 4.95
N GLY A 52 2.37 10.61 4.53
CA GLY A 52 0.95 10.97 4.45
C GLY A 52 0.37 11.36 5.80
N ASP A 53 0.69 10.61 6.85
CA ASP A 53 0.23 10.87 8.21
C ASP A 53 0.79 12.20 8.75
N VAL A 54 2.08 12.47 8.52
CA VAL A 54 2.70 13.76 8.91
C VAL A 54 2.02 14.93 8.22
N ILE A 55 1.76 14.81 6.90
CA ILE A 55 1.07 15.87 6.13
C ILE A 55 -0.38 16.02 6.60
N ALA A 56 -1.06 14.93 6.93
CA ALA A 56 -2.43 14.96 7.42
C ALA A 56 -2.55 15.66 8.78
N ILE A 57 -1.63 15.38 9.72
CA ILE A 57 -1.57 16.05 11.02
C ILE A 57 -1.32 17.54 10.84
N TYR A 58 -0.38 17.91 9.98
CA TYR A 58 -0.11 19.31 9.70
C TYR A 58 -1.30 20.02 9.03
N GLY A 59 -1.93 19.37 8.06
CA GLY A 59 -3.11 19.90 7.37
C GLY A 59 -4.30 20.10 8.30
N SER A 60 -4.55 19.15 9.22
CA SER A 60 -5.62 19.28 10.21
C SER A 60 -5.36 20.43 11.19
N PHE A 61 -4.10 20.66 11.60
CA PHE A 61 -3.71 21.83 12.39
C PHE A 61 -4.07 23.15 11.67
N LEU A 62 -3.76 23.27 10.37
CA LEU A 62 -4.09 24.46 9.61
C LEU A 62 -5.59 24.74 9.60
N VAL A 63 -6.41 23.72 9.40
CA VAL A 63 -7.88 23.87 9.40
C VAL A 63 -8.42 24.31 10.76
N GLU A 64 -7.92 23.73 11.84
CA GLU A 64 -8.31 24.10 13.22
C GLU A 64 -7.86 25.52 13.57
N ASN A 65 -6.69 25.94 13.16
CA ASN A 65 -6.19 27.30 13.36
C ASN A 65 -7.07 28.35 12.64
N PHE A 66 -7.54 28.03 11.43
CA PHE A 66 -8.47 28.91 10.70
C PHE A 66 -9.87 29.01 11.34
N LYS A 67 -10.32 27.96 12.01
CA LYS A 67 -11.66 27.92 12.62
C LYS A 67 -11.74 28.54 14.02
N GLY A 68 -10.70 28.46 14.83
CA GLY A 68 -10.87 28.77 16.24
C GLY A 68 -9.63 29.14 17.04
N ALA A 69 -8.53 29.55 16.41
CA ALA A 69 -7.32 29.99 17.12
C ALA A 69 -6.79 28.97 18.14
N VAL A 70 -6.72 27.69 17.77
CA VAL A 70 -6.08 26.66 18.58
C VAL A 70 -4.56 26.87 18.50
N SER A 71 -3.92 27.07 19.66
CA SER A 71 -2.47 27.22 19.72
C SER A 71 -1.79 25.90 19.32
N LEU A 72 -0.64 26.02 18.65
CA LEU A 72 0.15 24.88 18.19
C LEU A 72 0.50 23.91 19.35
N THR A 73 0.78 24.46 20.52
CA THR A 73 1.10 23.68 21.74
C THR A 73 -0.09 22.88 22.24
N LEU A 74 -1.29 23.44 22.21
CA LEU A 74 -2.51 22.72 22.60
C LEU A 74 -2.83 21.61 21.62
N TYR A 75 -2.72 21.88 20.31
CA TYR A 75 -2.97 20.91 19.28
C TYR A 75 -2.01 19.71 19.36
N THR A 76 -0.70 19.98 19.45
CA THR A 76 0.30 18.90 19.54
C THR A 76 0.13 18.04 20.79
N ASN A 77 -0.17 18.66 21.95
CA ASN A 77 -0.44 17.91 23.16
C ASN A 77 -1.69 17.01 23.02
N GLN A 78 -2.76 17.50 22.42
CA GLN A 78 -3.97 16.70 22.18
C GLN A 78 -3.67 15.53 21.22
N VAL A 79 -2.96 15.78 20.12
CA VAL A 79 -2.59 14.72 19.16
C VAL A 79 -1.75 13.64 19.82
N ILE A 80 -0.72 14.03 20.60
CA ILE A 80 0.16 13.06 21.28
C ILE A 80 -0.61 12.26 22.35
N HIS A 81 -1.55 12.86 23.05
CA HIS A 81 -2.37 12.16 24.05
C HIS A 81 -3.40 11.20 23.44
N ILE A 82 -3.90 11.49 22.24
CA ILE A 82 -4.91 10.65 21.57
C ILE A 82 -4.26 9.56 20.74
N LEU A 83 -3.08 9.82 20.18
CA LEU A 83 -2.34 8.87 19.32
C LEU A 83 -1.69 7.78 20.19
N GLU A 84 -2.34 6.64 20.27
CA GLU A 84 -1.77 5.47 20.95
C GLU A 84 -0.84 4.69 20.00
N PHE A 85 0.25 4.17 20.54
CA PHE A 85 1.14 3.25 19.80
C PHE A 85 0.39 2.00 19.31
N SER A 86 -0.71 1.66 19.99
CA SER A 86 -1.62 0.57 19.64
C SER A 86 -2.30 0.77 18.27
N ASP A 87 -2.40 1.99 17.77
CA ASP A 87 -3.05 2.30 16.49
C ASP A 87 -2.02 2.41 15.35
N VAL A 88 -0.85 2.96 15.66
CA VAL A 88 0.21 3.21 14.65
C VAL A 88 0.90 1.90 14.21
N ILE A 89 1.17 0.99 15.13
CA ILE A 89 1.88 -0.27 14.82
C ILE A 89 1.06 -1.16 13.87
N PRO A 90 -0.22 -1.47 14.14
CA PRO A 90 -1.01 -2.30 13.23
C PRO A 90 -1.23 -1.65 11.86
N SER A 91 -1.39 -0.32 11.78
CA SER A 91 -1.54 0.39 10.51
C SER A 91 -0.28 0.31 9.65
N THR A 92 0.89 0.45 10.27
CA THR A 92 2.18 0.29 9.58
C THR A 92 2.41 -1.13 9.09
N ILE A 93 2.11 -2.15 9.89
CA ILE A 93 2.21 -3.56 9.49
C ILE A 93 1.27 -3.83 8.31
N LYS A 94 0.04 -3.34 8.36
CA LYS A 94 -0.96 -3.48 7.30
C LYS A 94 -0.47 -2.86 5.98
N SER A 95 0.24 -1.73 6.03
CA SER A 95 0.76 -1.06 4.84
C SER A 95 1.81 -1.89 4.08
N PHE A 96 2.59 -2.75 4.75
CA PHE A 96 3.49 -3.71 4.10
C PHE A 96 2.70 -4.72 3.25
N PHE A 97 1.63 -5.28 3.80
CA PHE A 97 0.76 -6.21 3.07
C PHE A 97 0.09 -5.53 1.88
N PHE A 98 -0.33 -4.29 2.02
CA PHE A 98 -0.88 -3.50 0.92
C PHE A 98 0.15 -3.28 -0.19
N GLY A 99 1.39 -2.93 0.17
CA GLY A 99 2.49 -2.77 -0.79
C GLY A 99 2.78 -4.04 -1.58
N PHE A 100 2.83 -5.16 -0.88
CA PHE A 100 3.02 -6.47 -1.49
C PHE A 100 1.88 -6.83 -2.46
N ALA A 101 0.62 -6.67 -2.04
CA ALA A 101 -0.55 -6.95 -2.86
C ALA A 101 -0.61 -6.10 -4.14
N ILE A 102 -0.34 -4.79 -4.01
CA ILE A 102 -0.30 -3.86 -5.15
C ILE A 102 0.78 -4.27 -6.15
N GLY A 103 1.99 -4.55 -5.66
CA GLY A 103 3.12 -4.97 -6.49
C GLY A 103 2.85 -6.28 -7.22
N LEU A 104 2.32 -7.27 -6.49
CA LEU A 104 2.03 -8.59 -7.03
C LEU A 104 0.97 -8.55 -8.13
N VAL A 105 -0.17 -7.91 -7.87
CA VAL A 105 -1.27 -7.81 -8.84
C VAL A 105 -0.87 -6.96 -10.05
N GLY A 106 -0.19 -5.82 -9.82
CA GLY A 106 0.30 -4.96 -10.89
C GLY A 106 1.27 -5.70 -11.81
N CYS A 107 2.25 -6.39 -11.25
CA CYS A 107 3.20 -7.20 -12.01
C CYS A 107 2.52 -8.37 -12.74
N PHE A 108 1.61 -9.09 -12.07
CA PHE A 108 0.90 -10.21 -12.69
C PHE A 108 0.07 -9.79 -13.90
N LYS A 109 -0.68 -8.71 -13.80
CA LYS A 109 -1.51 -8.21 -14.90
C LYS A 109 -0.67 -7.61 -16.03
N GLY A 110 0.40 -6.91 -15.71
CA GLY A 110 1.33 -6.35 -16.71
C GLY A 110 2.11 -7.43 -17.46
N TYR A 111 2.69 -8.38 -16.73
CA TYR A 111 3.49 -9.45 -17.33
C TYR A 111 2.66 -10.37 -18.26
N ASN A 112 1.39 -10.63 -17.92
CA ASN A 112 0.47 -11.44 -18.71
C ASN A 112 -0.40 -10.58 -19.67
N CYS A 113 0.10 -9.42 -20.08
CA CYS A 113 -0.62 -8.54 -20.99
C CYS A 113 -0.77 -9.20 -22.38
N LYS A 114 -1.96 -9.06 -22.98
CA LYS A 114 -2.21 -9.48 -24.38
C LYS A 114 -1.53 -8.51 -25.33
N LYS A 115 -1.11 -9.01 -26.53
CA LYS A 115 -0.48 -8.20 -27.56
C LYS A 115 -1.36 -7.00 -27.99
N GLY A 116 -0.68 -5.88 -28.25
CA GLY A 116 -1.27 -4.64 -28.73
C GLY A 116 -1.52 -3.58 -27.67
N THR A 117 -1.61 -2.32 -28.09
CA THR A 117 -1.79 -1.14 -27.20
C THR A 117 -3.09 -1.21 -26.40
N ALA A 118 -4.17 -1.74 -26.99
CA ALA A 118 -5.42 -1.99 -26.26
C ALA A 118 -5.26 -3.01 -25.12
N GLY A 119 -4.32 -3.96 -25.25
CA GLY A 119 -3.96 -4.92 -24.21
C GLY A 119 -3.36 -4.24 -22.99
N VAL A 120 -2.46 -3.27 -23.19
CA VAL A 120 -1.82 -2.49 -22.12
C VAL A 120 -2.86 -1.72 -21.30
N GLY A 121 -3.80 -1.03 -21.96
CA GLY A 121 -4.88 -0.31 -21.27
C GLY A 121 -5.78 -1.25 -20.45
N LYS A 122 -6.11 -2.41 -20.98
CA LYS A 122 -6.90 -3.43 -20.26
C LYS A 122 -6.12 -4.00 -19.08
N ALA A 123 -4.82 -4.25 -19.21
CA ALA A 123 -3.97 -4.74 -18.12
C ALA A 123 -3.86 -3.71 -16.99
N ALA A 124 -3.67 -2.43 -17.31
CA ALA A 124 -3.64 -1.34 -16.34
C ALA A 124 -4.96 -1.21 -15.57
N ASN A 125 -6.09 -1.19 -16.27
CA ASN A 125 -7.41 -1.12 -15.64
C ASN A 125 -7.71 -2.36 -14.79
N ALA A 126 -7.39 -3.55 -15.30
CA ALA A 126 -7.54 -4.79 -14.54
C ALA A 126 -6.67 -4.79 -13.27
N ALA A 127 -5.43 -4.28 -13.35
CA ALA A 127 -4.57 -4.14 -12.18
C ALA A 127 -5.23 -3.28 -11.10
N VAL A 128 -5.87 -2.14 -11.45
CA VAL A 128 -6.59 -1.30 -10.49
C VAL A 128 -7.75 -2.05 -9.83
N VAL A 129 -8.62 -2.68 -10.62
CA VAL A 129 -9.82 -3.37 -10.11
C VAL A 129 -9.45 -4.52 -9.18
N TYR A 130 -8.54 -5.39 -9.61
CA TYR A 130 -8.14 -6.53 -8.79
C TYR A 130 -7.36 -6.10 -7.55
N THR A 131 -6.52 -5.08 -7.66
CA THR A 131 -5.80 -4.54 -6.50
C THR A 131 -6.77 -3.95 -5.48
N SER A 132 -7.73 -3.13 -5.90
CA SER A 132 -8.70 -2.53 -4.97
C SER A 132 -9.55 -3.60 -4.26
N MET A 133 -10.02 -4.62 -4.98
CA MET A 133 -10.73 -5.74 -4.35
C MET A 133 -9.86 -6.45 -3.31
N LEU A 134 -8.60 -6.73 -3.67
CA LEU A 134 -7.69 -7.42 -2.76
C LEU A 134 -7.38 -6.57 -1.52
N LEU A 135 -7.21 -5.25 -1.68
CA LEU A 135 -6.99 -4.34 -0.56
C LEU A 135 -8.17 -4.33 0.42
N PHE A 136 -9.42 -4.33 -0.07
CA PHE A 136 -10.59 -4.44 0.80
C PHE A 136 -10.61 -5.74 1.60
N ILE A 137 -10.25 -6.87 0.97
CA ILE A 137 -10.18 -8.17 1.65
C ILE A 137 -9.08 -8.14 2.72
N ILE A 138 -7.89 -7.65 2.39
CA ILE A 138 -6.78 -7.55 3.35
C ILE A 138 -7.15 -6.62 4.51
N ASP A 139 -7.80 -5.48 4.23
CA ASP A 139 -8.24 -4.55 5.26
C ASP A 139 -9.25 -5.19 6.20
N PHE A 140 -10.25 -5.85 5.68
CA PHE A 140 -11.26 -6.57 6.47
C PHE A 140 -10.61 -7.62 7.38
N VAL A 141 -9.71 -8.44 6.83
CA VAL A 141 -9.01 -9.49 7.60
C VAL A 141 -8.10 -8.87 8.66
N ALA A 142 -7.37 -7.81 8.32
CA ALA A 142 -6.48 -7.13 9.26
C ALA A 142 -7.25 -6.50 10.44
N VAL A 143 -8.37 -5.83 10.18
CA VAL A 143 -9.23 -5.25 11.22
C VAL A 143 -9.83 -6.35 12.10
N PHE A 144 -10.27 -7.45 11.49
CA PHE A 144 -10.82 -8.59 12.24
C PHE A 144 -9.79 -9.21 13.20
N ILE A 145 -8.56 -9.43 12.72
CA ILE A 145 -7.46 -9.96 13.53
C ILE A 145 -7.09 -8.98 14.68
N THR A 146 -6.97 -7.70 14.38
CA THR A 146 -6.64 -6.68 15.38
C THR A 146 -7.71 -6.61 16.47
N ASN A 147 -8.98 -6.69 16.11
CA ASN A 147 -10.09 -6.65 17.06
C ASN A 147 -10.12 -7.89 17.97
N ILE A 148 -9.89 -9.08 17.42
CA ILE A 148 -9.76 -10.31 18.22
C ILE A 148 -8.59 -10.19 19.20
N PHE A 149 -7.44 -9.70 18.73
CA PHE A 149 -6.26 -9.53 19.58
C PHE A 149 -6.53 -8.56 20.74
N TYR A 150 -7.22 -7.46 20.46
CA TYR A 150 -7.60 -6.48 21.47
C TYR A 150 -8.57 -7.06 22.53
N LEU A 151 -9.55 -7.84 22.10
CA LEU A 151 -10.49 -8.53 23.00
C LEU A 151 -9.79 -9.56 23.89
N LEU A 152 -8.89 -10.34 23.32
CA LEU A 152 -8.09 -11.33 24.06
C LEU A 152 -7.18 -10.65 25.08
N PHE A 153 -6.51 -9.57 24.68
CA PHE A 153 -5.63 -8.80 25.56
C PHE A 153 -6.38 -8.18 26.74
N ASN A 154 -7.54 -7.58 26.49
CA ASN A 154 -8.39 -7.03 27.54
C ASN A 154 -8.95 -8.10 28.48
N HIS A 155 -9.29 -9.28 27.95
CA HIS A 155 -9.75 -10.40 28.77
C HIS A 155 -8.62 -10.94 29.67
N PHE A 156 -7.41 -11.02 29.13
CA PHE A 156 -6.22 -11.46 29.86
C PHE A 156 -5.84 -10.46 30.96
N MET A 157 -5.88 -9.16 30.69
CA MET A 157 -5.63 -8.11 31.70
C MET A 157 -6.66 -8.11 32.81
N LYS A 158 -7.96 -8.36 32.49
CA LYS A 158 -9.00 -8.51 33.50
C LYS A 158 -8.84 -9.76 34.39
N PHE A 159 -8.20 -10.79 33.89
CA PHE A 159 -7.92 -12.01 34.65
C PHE A 159 -6.73 -11.85 35.59
N LEU A 160 -5.79 -10.96 35.27
CA LEU A 160 -4.59 -10.67 36.08
C LEU A 160 -4.82 -9.62 37.19
N MET A 161 -5.89 -8.84 37.11
CA MET A 161 -6.31 -7.86 38.12
C MET A 161 -7.41 -8.44 39.03
#